data_37ebe9bed6f9222fcb3a00c26f32c923
#
_entry.id   37ebe9bed6f9222fcb3a00c26f32c923
#
_cell.length_a   1.000
_cell.length_b   1.000
_cell.length_c   1.000
_cell.angle_alpha   90.00
_cell.angle_beta   90.00
_cell.angle_gamma   90.00
#
_symmetry.space_group_name_H-M   'P 1'
#
loop_
_entity.id
_entity.type
_entity.pdbx_description
1 polymer ?
#
loop_
_entity_poly.entity_id
_entity_poly.type
_entity_poly.pdbx_seq_one_letter_code
_entity_poly.pdbx_strand_id
1 'polypeptide(L)'
;MELPRALAPWAQELAIFPPDVGATLGPMIERLAAAIGPLRRHSQHQTGDPDGLAGLTRRGSYERLLISEWLLADELPDEFVRRAVMGEHLFLQLARRAPAAAQGSLALFDVGPDQLGAPRLAQLATLIVLARRATAVNAGFSWGVWQKPEYPLWNEVNHAAVQAWLYARSPYEADADTWALWQEKCAVLPDLDDVWLIGGERLLRLTGNARPSVVCVQDVYEPDVRQLSVSLRRRSQPPRELTLTLPAENDCIRVLRDPFASAAARPLKTQRAPVSNLVFSASSSKLFARGRDGGVIAYPIPTSPRAGTGFPRLYAPRLSGSVIAVNRFGRAVMMLCQRDNRLRVEYQGKSSFRHLEGEYVSLTSEESFALPSGEHTLQ
;
A
#
# COMPACT_ATOMS: atom_id res chain seq x y z
N MET A 1 -18.68 19.66 4.69
CA MET A 1 -18.93 18.68 3.61
C MET A 1 -19.15 17.33 4.31
N GLU A 2 -20.27 16.70 4.07
CA GLU A 2 -20.56 15.36 4.64
C GLU A 2 -19.93 14.28 3.77
N LEU A 3 -19.63 13.12 4.38
CA LEU A 3 -19.14 11.96 3.65
C LEU A 3 -20.19 11.49 2.62
N PRO A 4 -19.80 11.12 1.39
CA PRO A 4 -20.70 10.53 0.41
C PRO A 4 -21.43 9.31 0.98
N ARG A 5 -22.70 9.12 0.64
CA ARG A 5 -23.52 7.98 1.12
C ARG A 5 -22.88 6.62 0.80
N ALA A 6 -22.20 6.49 -0.30
CA ALA A 6 -21.46 5.29 -0.68
C ALA A 6 -20.38 4.91 0.34
N LEU A 7 -19.82 5.87 1.05
CA LEU A 7 -18.78 5.66 2.07
C LEU A 7 -19.34 5.45 3.50
N ALA A 8 -20.65 5.48 3.67
CA ALA A 8 -21.29 5.26 4.98
C ALA A 8 -20.81 3.96 5.68
N PRO A 9 -20.57 2.83 4.99
CA PRO A 9 -20.06 1.62 5.63
C PRO A 9 -18.71 1.78 6.32
N TRP A 10 -17.88 2.74 5.88
CA TRP A 10 -16.53 3.03 6.41
C TRP A 10 -16.47 4.32 7.23
N ALA A 11 -17.63 4.86 7.63
CA ALA A 11 -17.69 6.16 8.32
C ALA A 11 -16.89 6.16 9.63
N GLN A 12 -16.85 5.05 10.35
CA GLN A 12 -16.11 4.91 11.59
C GLN A 12 -14.59 5.00 11.36
N GLU A 13 -14.07 4.27 10.40
CA GLU A 13 -12.65 4.23 10.07
C GLU A 13 -12.20 5.52 9.36
N LEU A 14 -13.11 6.18 8.64
CA LEU A 14 -12.85 7.46 8.00
C LEU A 14 -13.01 8.67 8.91
N ALA A 15 -13.61 8.52 10.09
CA ALA A 15 -13.84 9.62 11.04
C ALA A 15 -12.55 10.28 11.54
N ILE A 16 -11.41 9.59 11.44
CA ILE A 16 -10.09 10.15 11.79
C ILE A 16 -9.59 11.17 10.76
N PHE A 17 -10.15 11.19 9.55
CA PHE A 17 -9.76 12.09 8.46
C PHE A 17 -10.79 13.19 8.26
N PRO A 18 -10.37 14.36 7.73
CA PRO A 18 -11.31 15.35 7.19
C PRO A 18 -12.18 14.73 6.08
N PRO A 19 -13.46 15.13 5.95
CA PRO A 19 -14.40 14.51 5.01
C PRO A 19 -13.95 14.54 3.54
N ASP A 20 -13.19 15.55 3.14
CA ASP A 20 -12.62 15.69 1.81
C ASP A 20 -11.51 14.66 1.53
N VAL A 21 -10.71 14.28 2.52
CA VAL A 21 -9.74 13.18 2.41
C VAL A 21 -10.47 11.84 2.28
N GLY A 22 -11.52 11.63 3.08
CA GLY A 22 -12.39 10.46 2.96
C GLY A 22 -12.99 10.35 1.56
N ALA A 23 -13.53 11.44 1.02
CA ALA A 23 -14.07 11.47 -0.34
C ALA A 23 -13.00 11.18 -1.42
N THR A 24 -11.78 11.66 -1.22
CA THR A 24 -10.65 11.41 -2.13
C THR A 24 -10.26 9.93 -2.18
N LEU A 25 -10.27 9.25 -1.04
CA LEU A 25 -9.93 7.82 -0.96
C LEU A 25 -11.10 6.90 -1.35
N GLY A 26 -12.32 7.43 -1.39
CA GLY A 26 -13.56 6.66 -1.61
C GLY A 26 -13.52 5.69 -2.77
N PRO A 27 -13.22 6.13 -4.02
CA PRO A 27 -13.18 5.25 -5.18
C PRO A 27 -12.20 4.08 -5.05
N MET A 28 -11.06 4.29 -4.36
CA MET A 28 -10.09 3.22 -4.09
C MET A 28 -10.64 2.24 -3.05
N ILE A 29 -11.24 2.75 -1.96
CA ILE A 29 -11.84 1.94 -0.90
C ILE A 29 -12.93 1.04 -1.47
N GLU A 30 -13.85 1.57 -2.27
CA GLU A 30 -14.94 0.80 -2.88
C GLU A 30 -14.42 -0.33 -3.79
N ARG A 31 -13.46 -0.04 -4.66
CA ARG A 31 -12.88 -1.05 -5.54
C ARG A 31 -12.12 -2.13 -4.77
N LEU A 32 -11.30 -1.73 -3.79
CA LEU A 32 -10.58 -2.68 -2.94
C LEU A 32 -11.52 -3.52 -2.09
N ALA A 33 -12.56 -2.93 -1.52
CA ALA A 33 -13.56 -3.65 -0.73
C ALA A 33 -14.30 -4.70 -1.57
N ALA A 34 -14.68 -4.37 -2.80
CA ALA A 34 -15.31 -5.32 -3.73
C ALA A 34 -14.37 -6.49 -4.10
N ALA A 35 -13.07 -6.23 -4.25
CA ALA A 35 -12.07 -7.25 -4.58
C ALA A 35 -11.71 -8.11 -3.37
N ILE A 36 -11.50 -7.49 -2.20
CA ILE A 36 -11.14 -8.16 -0.94
C ILE A 36 -12.33 -8.97 -0.41
N GLY A 37 -13.53 -8.41 -0.47
CA GLY A 37 -14.75 -9.06 0.01
C GLY A 37 -14.81 -9.24 1.55
N PRO A 38 -15.90 -9.78 2.08
CA PRO A 38 -16.12 -9.91 3.51
C PRO A 38 -15.19 -10.94 4.17
N LEU A 39 -14.91 -10.75 5.45
CA LEU A 39 -14.29 -11.77 6.29
C LEU A 39 -15.33 -12.87 6.55
N ARG A 40 -15.08 -14.05 6.01
CA ARG A 40 -15.94 -15.20 6.28
C ARG A 40 -15.43 -15.87 7.55
N ARG A 41 -16.25 -15.95 8.56
CA ARG A 41 -15.98 -16.84 9.68
C ARG A 41 -15.80 -18.25 9.12
N HIS A 42 -14.62 -18.82 9.24
CA HIS A 42 -14.49 -20.25 9.04
C HIS A 42 -15.25 -20.89 10.19
N SER A 43 -16.49 -21.30 9.95
CA SER A 43 -17.08 -22.33 10.78
C SER A 43 -16.22 -23.56 10.53
N GLN A 44 -15.21 -23.76 11.39
CA GLN A 44 -14.58 -25.07 11.50
C GLN A 44 -15.71 -26.02 11.89
N HIS A 45 -16.24 -26.68 10.86
CA HIS A 45 -17.16 -27.76 11.07
C HIS A 45 -16.49 -28.72 12.06
N GLN A 46 -17.13 -28.92 13.19
CA GLN A 46 -17.02 -30.12 14.01
C GLN A 46 -16.22 -30.11 15.31
N THR A 47 -15.66 -29.03 15.83
CA THR A 47 -14.92 -29.07 17.11
C THR A 47 -15.52 -28.26 18.27
N GLY A 48 -16.73 -27.74 18.14
CA GLY A 48 -17.39 -27.08 19.27
C GLY A 48 -18.15 -28.08 20.18
N ASP A 49 -18.15 -27.82 21.50
CA ASP A 49 -18.99 -28.56 22.42
C ASP A 49 -20.47 -28.51 22.01
N PRO A 50 -21.23 -29.62 22.16
CA PRO A 50 -22.61 -29.64 21.84
C PRO A 50 -23.39 -28.68 22.74
N ASP A 51 -24.05 -27.70 22.18
CA ASP A 51 -24.84 -26.67 22.86
C ASP A 51 -26.31 -26.78 22.47
N GLY A 52 -26.92 -27.89 22.83
CA GLY A 52 -28.35 -28.14 22.60
C GLY A 52 -28.69 -28.78 21.25
N LEU A 53 -29.94 -28.64 20.82
CA LEU A 53 -30.49 -29.23 19.60
C LEU A 53 -30.69 -28.14 18.54
N ALA A 54 -30.14 -28.32 17.34
CA ALA A 54 -30.30 -27.40 16.22
C ALA A 54 -31.51 -27.74 15.32
N GLY A 55 -31.92 -29.01 15.33
CA GLY A 55 -33.02 -29.48 14.48
C GLY A 55 -32.98 -30.97 14.19
N LEU A 56 -33.59 -31.36 13.09
CA LEU A 56 -33.63 -32.74 12.59
C LEU A 56 -32.91 -32.84 11.24
N THR A 57 -32.19 -33.92 11.03
CA THR A 57 -31.50 -34.21 9.78
C THR A 57 -31.77 -35.66 9.34
N ARG A 58 -31.70 -35.92 8.03
CA ARG A 58 -31.81 -37.27 7.48
C ARG A 58 -30.48 -38.03 7.42
N ARG A 59 -29.41 -37.45 7.93
CA ARG A 59 -28.06 -38.06 7.96
C ARG A 59 -27.48 -37.92 9.35
N GLY A 60 -27.05 -39.01 9.94
CA GLY A 60 -26.45 -39.02 11.28
C GLY A 60 -25.99 -40.40 11.71
N SER A 61 -25.37 -40.49 12.91
CA SER A 61 -25.09 -41.75 13.56
C SER A 61 -26.33 -42.25 14.27
N TYR A 62 -26.54 -43.56 14.37
CA TYR A 62 -27.68 -44.18 15.04
C TYR A 62 -27.80 -43.82 16.55
N GLU A 63 -26.71 -43.42 17.17
CA GLU A 63 -26.71 -42.86 18.55
C GLU A 63 -27.57 -41.60 18.68
N ARG A 64 -27.86 -40.93 17.57
CA ARG A 64 -28.66 -39.70 17.50
C ARG A 64 -29.99 -39.90 16.76
N LEU A 65 -30.36 -41.14 16.54
CA LEU A 65 -31.65 -41.44 15.95
C LEU A 65 -32.75 -40.96 16.86
N LEU A 66 -33.80 -40.40 16.29
CA LEU A 66 -34.95 -39.93 17.04
C LEU A 66 -35.58 -41.10 17.83
N ILE A 67 -36.04 -40.85 19.07
CA ILE A 67 -36.68 -41.87 19.88
C ILE A 67 -37.93 -42.47 19.17
N SER A 68 -38.63 -41.65 18.40
CA SER A 68 -39.76 -42.12 17.58
C SER A 68 -39.39 -43.15 16.52
N GLU A 69 -38.18 -43.06 15.98
CA GLU A 69 -37.67 -44.06 15.01
C GLU A 69 -37.26 -45.34 15.72
N TRP A 70 -36.75 -45.29 16.96
CA TRP A 70 -36.53 -46.47 17.79
C TRP A 70 -37.80 -47.18 18.18
N LEU A 71 -38.88 -46.43 18.50
CA LEU A 71 -40.19 -47.02 18.75
C LEU A 71 -40.74 -47.71 17.50
N LEU A 72 -40.46 -47.13 16.33
CA LEU A 72 -40.85 -47.79 15.06
C LEU A 72 -40.06 -49.10 14.83
N ALA A 73 -38.79 -49.17 15.29
CA ALA A 73 -38.00 -50.40 15.22
C ALA A 73 -38.61 -51.55 16.08
N ASP A 74 -39.22 -51.20 17.23
CA ASP A 74 -39.86 -52.18 18.12
C ASP A 74 -41.24 -52.62 17.63
N GLU A 75 -42.04 -51.66 17.15
CA GLU A 75 -43.42 -51.90 16.77
C GLU A 75 -43.58 -52.41 15.33
N LEU A 76 -42.75 -51.92 14.39
CA LEU A 76 -42.83 -52.18 12.94
C LEU A 76 -41.43 -52.33 12.33
N PRO A 77 -40.70 -53.41 12.60
CA PRO A 77 -39.32 -53.60 12.19
C PRO A 77 -39.10 -53.53 10.68
N ASP A 78 -40.03 -54.02 9.89
CA ASP A 78 -39.96 -54.00 8.43
C ASP A 78 -40.02 -52.54 7.88
N GLU A 79 -40.82 -51.70 8.48
CA GLU A 79 -40.91 -50.29 8.12
C GLU A 79 -39.67 -49.51 8.56
N PHE A 80 -39.10 -49.85 9.72
CA PHE A 80 -37.83 -49.28 10.16
C PHE A 80 -36.71 -49.58 9.15
N VAL A 81 -36.60 -50.86 8.72
CA VAL A 81 -35.60 -51.26 7.72
C VAL A 81 -35.85 -50.56 6.38
N ARG A 82 -37.13 -50.47 5.94
CA ARG A 82 -37.46 -49.74 4.71
C ARG A 82 -37.01 -48.30 4.76
N ARG A 83 -37.26 -47.59 5.85
CA ARG A 83 -36.86 -46.20 6.07
C ARG A 83 -35.33 -46.05 6.12
N ALA A 84 -34.63 -47.05 6.70
CA ALA A 84 -33.16 -47.05 6.71
C ALA A 84 -32.59 -47.11 5.30
N VAL A 85 -33.12 -48.05 4.47
CA VAL A 85 -32.67 -48.21 3.08
C VAL A 85 -32.98 -46.98 2.22
N MET A 86 -34.16 -46.36 2.45
CA MET A 86 -34.58 -45.17 1.71
C MET A 86 -33.95 -43.86 2.24
N GLY A 87 -33.18 -43.90 3.33
CA GLY A 87 -32.57 -42.70 3.94
C GLY A 87 -33.60 -41.74 4.55
N GLU A 88 -34.74 -42.28 5.03
CA GLU A 88 -35.84 -41.51 5.59
C GLU A 88 -35.74 -41.32 7.11
N HIS A 89 -34.80 -42.00 7.78
CA HIS A 89 -34.60 -41.86 9.20
C HIS A 89 -34.29 -40.43 9.62
N LEU A 90 -34.80 -39.99 10.74
CA LEU A 90 -34.59 -38.68 11.31
C LEU A 90 -33.63 -38.77 12.49
N PHE A 91 -32.59 -37.98 12.42
CA PHE A 91 -31.54 -37.88 13.43
C PHE A 91 -31.55 -36.48 14.08
N LEU A 92 -31.25 -36.44 15.37
CA LEU A 92 -31.05 -35.19 16.10
C LEU A 92 -29.78 -34.50 15.60
N GLN A 93 -29.96 -33.28 15.14
CA GLN A 93 -28.85 -32.39 14.80
C GLN A 93 -28.49 -31.57 16.04
N LEU A 94 -27.31 -31.80 16.58
CA LEU A 94 -26.78 -31.02 17.69
C LEU A 94 -26.43 -29.62 17.23
N ALA A 95 -26.89 -28.62 17.95
CA ALA A 95 -26.32 -27.28 17.88
C ALA A 95 -24.89 -27.37 18.45
N ARG A 96 -23.94 -26.91 17.70
CA ARG A 96 -22.57 -26.75 18.22
C ARG A 96 -22.36 -25.28 18.50
N ARG A 97 -21.95 -24.98 19.72
CA ARG A 97 -21.50 -23.65 20.07
C ARG A 97 -20.29 -23.38 19.18
N ALA A 98 -20.46 -22.47 18.22
CA ALA A 98 -19.29 -21.94 17.54
C ALA A 98 -18.40 -21.35 18.65
N PRO A 99 -17.15 -21.78 18.79
CA PRO A 99 -16.26 -21.14 19.75
C PRO A 99 -16.31 -19.64 19.44
N ALA A 100 -16.58 -18.83 20.43
CA ALA A 100 -16.50 -17.38 20.35
C ALA A 100 -15.03 -16.91 20.25
N ALA A 101 -14.17 -17.72 19.62
CA ALA A 101 -12.83 -17.36 19.31
C ALA A 101 -12.88 -16.14 18.43
N ALA A 102 -12.47 -15.01 18.98
CA ALA A 102 -12.30 -13.78 18.27
C ALA A 102 -11.24 -14.05 17.19
N GLN A 103 -11.70 -14.28 15.95
CA GLN A 103 -10.79 -14.41 14.82
C GLN A 103 -9.93 -13.16 14.74
N GLY A 104 -8.60 -13.33 14.77
CA GLY A 104 -7.66 -12.24 14.59
C GLY A 104 -7.39 -12.00 13.10
N SER A 105 -7.40 -10.76 12.68
CA SER A 105 -6.94 -10.32 11.35
C SER A 105 -5.66 -9.49 11.53
N LEU A 106 -4.62 -9.84 10.78
CA LEU A 106 -3.33 -9.14 10.79
C LEU A 106 -3.02 -8.57 9.41
N ALA A 107 -2.63 -7.30 9.35
CA ALA A 107 -2.19 -6.65 8.13
C ALA A 107 -0.75 -6.11 8.27
N LEU A 108 0.14 -6.54 7.39
CA LEU A 108 1.54 -6.10 7.36
C LEU A 108 1.79 -5.28 6.09
N PHE A 109 2.27 -4.07 6.28
CA PHE A 109 2.50 -3.10 5.20
C PHE A 109 3.98 -2.97 4.89
N ASP A 110 4.34 -3.24 3.65
CA ASP A 110 5.67 -2.96 3.12
C ASP A 110 5.89 -1.46 3.01
N VAL A 111 6.99 -0.98 3.59
CA VAL A 111 7.40 0.42 3.57
C VAL A 111 8.72 0.61 2.82
N GLY A 112 9.09 -0.35 2.01
CA GLY A 112 10.27 -0.35 1.16
C GLY A 112 10.26 0.73 0.08
N PRO A 113 11.37 0.84 -0.70
CA PRO A 113 11.55 1.93 -1.64
C PRO A 113 10.50 2.00 -2.74
N ASP A 114 10.08 0.87 -3.28
CA ASP A 114 9.08 0.71 -4.34
C ASP A 114 7.64 0.98 -3.88
N GLN A 115 7.42 1.05 -2.58
CA GLN A 115 6.13 1.32 -1.96
C GLN A 115 5.96 2.77 -1.50
N LEU A 116 6.90 3.65 -1.82
CA LEU A 116 6.80 5.08 -1.54
C LEU A 116 5.96 5.80 -2.60
N GLY A 117 5.30 6.88 -2.20
CA GLY A 117 4.49 7.69 -3.13
C GLY A 117 3.10 7.11 -3.37
N ALA A 118 2.68 6.98 -4.63
CA ALA A 118 1.33 6.58 -5.00
C ALA A 118 0.87 5.23 -4.42
N PRO A 119 1.71 4.18 -4.34
CA PRO A 119 1.34 2.91 -3.72
C PRO A 119 0.84 3.05 -2.27
N ARG A 120 1.35 4.03 -1.50
CA ARG A 120 0.89 4.30 -0.13
C ARG A 120 -0.58 4.70 -0.04
N LEU A 121 -1.14 5.30 -1.08
CA LEU A 121 -2.57 5.64 -1.12
C LEU A 121 -3.43 4.38 -1.17
N ALA A 122 -3.03 3.42 -2.01
CA ALA A 122 -3.72 2.13 -2.09
C ALA A 122 -3.52 1.31 -0.81
N GLN A 123 -2.34 1.38 -0.18
CA GLN A 123 -2.09 0.76 1.11
C GLN A 123 -2.99 1.37 2.21
N LEU A 124 -3.15 2.70 2.26
CA LEU A 124 -4.03 3.38 3.20
C LEU A 124 -5.50 2.98 2.99
N ALA A 125 -5.96 2.95 1.74
CA ALA A 125 -7.30 2.49 1.41
C ALA A 125 -7.50 1.01 1.80
N THR A 126 -6.48 0.16 1.61
CA THR A 126 -6.51 -1.24 2.02
C THR A 126 -6.58 -1.38 3.54
N LEU A 127 -5.85 -0.56 4.30
CA LEU A 127 -5.91 -0.52 5.77
C LEU A 127 -7.36 -0.26 6.25
N ILE A 128 -8.01 0.76 5.69
CA ILE A 128 -9.40 1.11 6.02
C ILE A 128 -10.36 -0.05 5.70
N VAL A 129 -10.20 -0.68 4.54
CA VAL A 129 -11.03 -1.83 4.13
C VAL A 129 -10.84 -3.01 5.07
N LEU A 130 -9.60 -3.37 5.44
CA LEU A 130 -9.31 -4.51 6.31
C LEU A 130 -9.77 -4.26 7.74
N ALA A 131 -9.57 -3.06 8.27
CA ALA A 131 -10.07 -2.68 9.58
C ALA A 131 -11.59 -2.82 9.66
N ARG A 132 -12.32 -2.22 8.70
CA ARG A 132 -13.78 -2.34 8.61
C ARG A 132 -14.25 -3.78 8.47
N ARG A 133 -13.53 -4.58 7.67
CA ARG A 133 -13.83 -5.99 7.43
C ARG A 133 -13.76 -6.81 8.73
N ALA A 134 -12.77 -6.54 9.57
CA ALA A 134 -12.62 -7.18 10.88
C ALA A 134 -13.72 -6.70 11.84
N THR A 135 -13.94 -5.39 11.94
CA THR A 135 -14.99 -4.80 12.77
C THR A 135 -16.39 -5.34 12.44
N ALA A 136 -16.68 -5.56 11.14
CA ALA A 136 -17.98 -6.06 10.69
C ALA A 136 -18.34 -7.46 11.23
N VAL A 137 -17.35 -8.24 11.65
CA VAL A 137 -17.54 -9.58 12.23
C VAL A 137 -17.09 -9.68 13.69
N ASN A 138 -16.83 -8.54 14.34
CA ASN A 138 -16.26 -8.44 15.68
C ASN A 138 -14.95 -9.26 15.85
N ALA A 139 -14.10 -9.25 14.82
CA ALA A 139 -12.77 -9.84 14.87
C ALA A 139 -11.75 -8.83 15.40
N GLY A 140 -10.73 -9.29 16.11
CA GLY A 140 -9.58 -8.48 16.48
C GLY A 140 -8.81 -8.04 15.21
N PHE A 141 -8.40 -6.79 15.14
CA PHE A 141 -7.58 -6.28 14.02
C PHE A 141 -6.26 -5.76 14.55
N SER A 142 -5.16 -6.30 14.00
CA SER A 142 -3.81 -5.84 14.28
C SER A 142 -3.10 -5.52 12.98
N TRP A 143 -2.22 -4.53 12.99
CA TRP A 143 -1.48 -4.17 11.80
C TRP A 143 -0.10 -3.60 12.14
N GLY A 144 0.80 -3.61 11.17
CA GLY A 144 2.16 -3.15 11.41
C GLY A 144 2.96 -2.96 10.13
N VAL A 145 4.25 -2.63 10.32
CA VAL A 145 5.22 -2.42 9.25
C VAL A 145 6.00 -3.71 9.02
N TRP A 146 6.01 -4.19 7.77
CA TRP A 146 6.74 -5.40 7.38
C TRP A 146 8.21 -5.40 7.83
N GLN A 147 8.95 -4.32 7.56
CA GLN A 147 10.38 -4.23 7.87
C GLN A 147 10.70 -4.03 9.34
N LYS A 148 9.71 -4.08 10.23
CA LYS A 148 9.89 -3.82 11.66
C LYS A 148 9.19 -4.87 12.52
N PRO A 149 9.58 -6.15 12.41
CA PRO A 149 8.94 -7.21 13.20
C PRO A 149 9.16 -7.04 14.71
N GLU A 150 10.21 -6.35 15.15
CA GLU A 150 10.52 -6.08 16.56
C GLU A 150 9.56 -5.08 17.24
N TYR A 151 8.87 -4.24 16.46
CA TYR A 151 7.94 -3.27 17.03
C TYR A 151 6.58 -3.88 17.38
N PRO A 152 5.87 -3.31 18.36
CA PRO A 152 4.52 -3.74 18.68
C PRO A 152 3.56 -3.43 17.53
N LEU A 153 2.58 -4.31 17.33
CA LEU A 153 1.51 -4.09 16.39
C LEU A 153 0.54 -3.01 16.90
N TRP A 154 -0.03 -2.26 15.98
CA TRP A 154 -1.16 -1.40 16.29
C TRP A 154 -2.45 -2.21 16.23
N ASN A 155 -3.30 -2.06 17.25
CA ASN A 155 -4.59 -2.75 17.34
C ASN A 155 -5.76 -1.85 16.92
N GLU A 156 -5.50 -0.59 16.65
CA GLU A 156 -6.48 0.41 16.25
C GLU A 156 -5.98 1.25 15.09
N VAL A 157 -6.92 1.68 14.24
CA VAL A 157 -6.65 2.65 13.19
C VAL A 157 -6.97 4.04 13.75
N ASN A 158 -5.97 4.69 14.32
CA ASN A 158 -6.09 6.03 14.87
C ASN A 158 -5.07 7.00 14.25
N HIS A 159 -5.24 8.29 14.53
CA HIS A 159 -4.39 9.36 13.97
C HIS A 159 -2.89 9.08 14.21
N ALA A 160 -2.49 8.74 15.43
CA ALA A 160 -1.08 8.55 15.78
C ALA A 160 -0.46 7.37 15.06
N ALA A 161 -1.17 6.23 14.98
CA ALA A 161 -0.71 5.03 14.30
C ALA A 161 -0.59 5.24 12.78
N VAL A 162 -1.60 5.83 12.15
CA VAL A 162 -1.59 6.14 10.71
C VAL A 162 -0.48 7.14 10.38
N GLN A 163 -0.29 8.17 11.20
CA GLN A 163 0.78 9.13 11.01
C GLN A 163 2.17 8.49 11.16
N ALA A 164 2.36 7.66 12.19
CA ALA A 164 3.60 6.92 12.40
C ALA A 164 3.94 5.99 11.22
N TRP A 165 2.92 5.30 10.69
CA TRP A 165 3.07 4.45 9.53
C TRP A 165 3.36 5.25 8.23
N LEU A 166 2.69 6.36 7.98
CA LEU A 166 2.96 7.23 6.82
C LEU A 166 4.40 7.77 6.83
N TYR A 167 4.97 7.98 8.00
CA TYR A 167 6.37 8.39 8.15
C TYR A 167 7.36 7.22 8.15
N ALA A 168 6.88 5.99 8.33
CA ALA A 168 7.73 4.82 8.27
C ALA A 168 8.30 4.64 6.85
N ARG A 169 9.61 4.50 6.75
CA ARG A 169 10.35 4.26 5.51
C ARG A 169 11.47 3.28 5.79
N SER A 170 11.74 2.42 4.85
CA SER A 170 12.88 1.52 4.88
C SER A 170 13.69 1.68 3.59
N PRO A 171 15.01 1.71 3.65
CA PRO A 171 15.85 1.59 2.47
C PRO A 171 15.92 0.14 1.96
N TYR A 172 15.46 -0.81 2.76
CA TYR A 172 15.49 -2.23 2.47
C TYR A 172 14.16 -2.67 1.87
N GLU A 173 14.25 -3.54 0.90
CA GLU A 173 13.12 -4.22 0.32
C GLU A 173 12.66 -5.38 1.23
N ALA A 174 11.49 -5.96 0.93
CA ALA A 174 11.02 -7.13 1.63
C ALA A 174 11.95 -8.34 1.37
N ASP A 175 12.34 -9.07 2.43
CA ASP A 175 13.27 -10.20 2.42
C ASP A 175 12.72 -11.43 3.14
N ALA A 176 13.41 -12.58 2.97
CA ALA A 176 12.99 -13.85 3.53
C ALA A 176 13.22 -13.95 5.04
N ASP A 177 14.26 -13.27 5.55
CA ASP A 177 14.60 -13.33 6.97
C ASP A 177 13.52 -12.60 7.79
N THR A 178 13.11 -11.43 7.32
CA THR A 178 11.97 -10.71 7.91
C THR A 178 10.68 -11.54 7.87
N TRP A 179 10.46 -12.31 6.78
CA TRP A 179 9.30 -13.20 6.69
C TRP A 179 9.35 -14.31 7.74
N ALA A 180 10.51 -14.93 7.96
CA ALA A 180 10.69 -15.95 9.00
C ALA A 180 10.34 -15.42 10.40
N LEU A 181 10.82 -14.21 10.74
CA LEU A 181 10.48 -13.55 12.01
C LEU A 181 8.97 -13.29 12.15
N TRP A 182 8.31 -12.88 11.08
CA TRP A 182 6.84 -12.70 11.08
C TRP A 182 6.11 -14.02 11.24
N GLN A 183 6.60 -15.11 10.64
CA GLN A 183 5.99 -16.44 10.80
C GLN A 183 6.05 -16.91 12.25
N GLU A 184 7.22 -16.74 12.91
CA GLU A 184 7.37 -17.04 14.34
C GLU A 184 6.42 -16.21 15.20
N LYS A 185 6.33 -14.90 14.94
CA LYS A 185 5.43 -14.01 15.66
C LYS A 185 3.95 -14.37 15.44
N CYS A 186 3.56 -14.70 14.22
CA CYS A 186 2.20 -15.15 13.90
C CYS A 186 1.84 -16.48 14.57
N ALA A 187 2.81 -17.38 14.74
CA ALA A 187 2.57 -18.67 15.39
C ALA A 187 2.24 -18.54 16.89
N VAL A 188 2.67 -17.46 17.53
CA VAL A 188 2.42 -17.18 18.96
C VAL A 188 1.10 -16.40 19.16
N LEU A 189 0.60 -15.72 18.12
CA LEU A 189 -0.66 -14.96 18.21
C LEU A 189 -1.84 -15.94 18.21
N PRO A 190 -2.70 -15.94 19.25
CA PRO A 190 -3.85 -16.84 19.31
C PRO A 190 -4.88 -16.46 18.25
N ASP A 191 -5.53 -17.47 17.68
CA ASP A 191 -6.71 -17.34 16.79
C ASP A 191 -6.47 -16.46 15.54
N LEU A 192 -5.24 -16.38 15.02
CA LEU A 192 -4.89 -15.62 13.84
C LEU A 192 -5.18 -16.43 12.57
N ASP A 193 -6.34 -16.20 11.95
CA ASP A 193 -6.76 -16.93 10.75
C ASP A 193 -6.63 -16.11 9.44
N ASP A 194 -6.56 -14.79 9.55
CA ASP A 194 -6.64 -13.87 8.41
C ASP A 194 -5.40 -12.96 8.37
N VAL A 195 -4.37 -13.39 7.64
CA VAL A 195 -3.10 -12.65 7.49
C VAL A 195 -3.03 -12.03 6.11
N TRP A 196 -2.76 -10.74 6.08
CA TRP A 196 -2.62 -9.93 4.88
C TRP A 196 -1.24 -9.29 4.78
N LEU A 197 -0.62 -9.43 3.62
CA LEU A 197 0.62 -8.75 3.28
C LEU A 197 0.32 -7.74 2.17
N ILE A 198 0.69 -6.50 2.38
CA ILE A 198 0.39 -5.41 1.47
C ILE A 198 1.70 -4.75 1.04
N GLY A 199 2.03 -4.80 -0.25
CA GLY A 199 3.29 -4.23 -0.74
C GLY A 199 3.57 -4.54 -2.21
N GLY A 200 4.84 -4.71 -2.58
CA GLY A 200 5.29 -4.97 -3.93
C GLY A 200 5.25 -6.44 -4.34
N GLU A 201 5.62 -6.72 -5.60
CA GLU A 201 5.68 -8.09 -6.16
C GLU A 201 6.61 -9.04 -5.40
N ARG A 202 7.60 -8.52 -4.70
CA ARG A 202 8.52 -9.34 -3.90
C ARG A 202 7.80 -10.13 -2.84
N LEU A 203 6.77 -9.57 -2.20
CA LEU A 203 5.97 -10.29 -1.22
C LEU A 203 5.33 -11.56 -1.80
N LEU A 204 4.93 -11.54 -3.08
CA LEU A 204 4.41 -12.72 -3.77
C LEU A 204 5.44 -13.82 -3.92
N ARG A 205 6.70 -13.45 -4.18
CA ARG A 205 7.80 -14.42 -4.34
C ARG A 205 8.23 -15.00 -2.99
N LEU A 206 8.26 -14.18 -1.94
CA LEU A 206 8.65 -14.60 -0.60
C LEU A 206 7.64 -15.56 0.03
N THR A 207 6.36 -15.34 -0.22
CA THR A 207 5.30 -16.15 0.41
C THR A 207 5.03 -17.46 -0.30
N GLY A 208 5.34 -17.58 -1.59
CA GLY A 208 5.12 -18.80 -2.38
C GLY A 208 3.69 -19.33 -2.21
N ASN A 209 3.56 -20.59 -1.79
CA ASN A 209 2.27 -21.24 -1.50
C ASN A 209 1.80 -21.06 -0.03
N ALA A 210 2.42 -20.17 0.73
CA ALA A 210 2.06 -19.94 2.11
C ALA A 210 0.63 -19.36 2.27
N ARG A 211 0.14 -19.39 3.50
CA ARG A 211 -1.25 -19.05 3.83
C ARG A 211 -1.64 -17.57 3.70
N PRO A 212 -0.75 -16.55 3.78
CA PRO A 212 -1.20 -15.18 3.80
C PRO A 212 -1.86 -14.77 2.48
N SER A 213 -2.85 -13.92 2.57
CA SER A 213 -3.38 -13.17 1.43
C SER A 213 -2.42 -12.03 1.09
N VAL A 214 -2.18 -11.78 -0.19
CA VAL A 214 -1.26 -10.72 -0.64
C VAL A 214 -2.00 -9.71 -1.49
N VAL A 215 -1.82 -8.44 -1.17
CA VAL A 215 -2.22 -7.30 -2.00
C VAL A 215 -0.94 -6.69 -2.56
N CYS A 216 -0.68 -6.98 -3.83
CA CYS A 216 0.47 -6.41 -4.53
C CYS A 216 0.04 -5.09 -5.18
N VAL A 217 0.73 -4.00 -4.87
CA VAL A 217 0.47 -2.68 -5.41
C VAL A 217 1.68 -2.22 -6.21
N GLN A 218 1.44 -1.82 -7.45
CA GLN A 218 2.47 -1.34 -8.36
C GLN A 218 2.05 -0.02 -9.00
N ASP A 219 3.00 0.89 -9.14
CA ASP A 219 2.79 2.12 -9.92
C ASP A 219 2.87 1.81 -11.42
N VAL A 220 2.01 2.44 -12.20
CA VAL A 220 2.01 2.31 -13.67
C VAL A 220 2.82 3.47 -14.24
N TYR A 221 4.02 3.17 -14.73
CA TYR A 221 4.96 4.16 -15.28
C TYR A 221 4.72 4.43 -16.77
N GLU A 222 3.49 4.79 -17.12
CA GLU A 222 3.17 5.21 -18.47
C GLU A 222 2.93 6.72 -18.51
N PRO A 223 3.36 7.41 -19.58
CA PRO A 223 3.08 8.83 -19.75
C PRO A 223 1.58 9.13 -19.68
N ASP A 224 1.21 10.15 -18.91
CA ASP A 224 -0.17 10.62 -18.73
C ASP A 224 -1.14 9.61 -18.05
N VAL A 225 -0.68 8.43 -17.68
CA VAL A 225 -1.47 7.42 -16.95
C VAL A 225 -1.29 7.61 -15.45
N ARG A 226 -2.40 7.91 -14.76
CA ARG A 226 -2.43 8.11 -13.30
C ARG A 226 -3.19 6.98 -12.65
N GLN A 227 -2.57 5.79 -12.65
CA GLN A 227 -3.19 4.57 -12.18
C GLN A 227 -2.20 3.71 -11.39
N LEU A 228 -2.74 2.90 -10.50
CA LEU A 228 -2.03 1.82 -9.83
C LEU A 228 -2.59 0.49 -10.31
N SER A 229 -1.72 -0.44 -10.59
CA SER A 229 -2.08 -1.84 -10.77
C SER A 229 -2.09 -2.52 -9.40
N VAL A 230 -3.17 -3.22 -9.09
CA VAL A 230 -3.30 -3.97 -7.85
C VAL A 230 -3.66 -5.41 -8.16
N SER A 231 -2.83 -6.34 -7.72
CA SER A 231 -3.07 -7.78 -7.82
C SER A 231 -3.36 -8.34 -6.44
N LEU A 232 -4.50 -9.02 -6.33
CA LEU A 232 -4.95 -9.66 -5.09
C LEU A 232 -4.79 -11.17 -5.22
N ARG A 233 -3.97 -11.78 -4.38
CA ARG A 233 -3.82 -13.24 -4.28
C ARG A 233 -4.33 -13.75 -2.95
N ARG A 234 -5.19 -14.74 -3.02
CA ARG A 234 -5.73 -15.46 -1.87
C ARG A 234 -5.56 -16.96 -2.04
N ARG A 235 -5.39 -17.65 -0.93
CA ARG A 235 -5.39 -19.13 -0.96
C ARG A 235 -6.70 -19.65 -1.54
N SER A 236 -6.61 -20.59 -2.44
CA SER A 236 -7.77 -21.28 -3.06
C SER A 236 -8.70 -20.37 -3.90
N GLN A 237 -8.23 -19.19 -4.32
CA GLN A 237 -8.95 -18.32 -5.24
C GLN A 237 -8.04 -17.93 -6.42
N PRO A 238 -8.58 -17.74 -7.61
CA PRO A 238 -7.80 -17.20 -8.72
C PRO A 238 -7.35 -15.77 -8.37
N PRO A 239 -6.17 -15.36 -8.84
CA PRO A 239 -5.71 -14.00 -8.65
C PRO A 239 -6.70 -13.01 -9.28
N ARG A 240 -6.93 -11.89 -8.62
CA ARG A 240 -7.76 -10.80 -9.12
C ARG A 240 -6.90 -9.60 -9.38
N GLU A 241 -7.03 -9.04 -10.56
CA GLU A 241 -6.36 -7.81 -10.94
C GLU A 241 -7.36 -6.67 -11.00
N LEU A 242 -6.96 -5.52 -10.52
CA LEU A 242 -7.75 -4.30 -10.57
C LEU A 242 -6.84 -3.10 -10.78
N THR A 243 -7.38 -2.09 -11.43
CA THR A 243 -6.69 -0.83 -11.64
C THR A 243 -7.34 0.24 -10.77
N LEU A 244 -6.52 0.97 -10.00
CA LEU A 244 -6.99 2.09 -9.18
C LEU A 244 -6.59 3.40 -9.84
N THR A 245 -7.55 4.24 -10.12
CA THR A 245 -7.29 5.60 -10.61
C THR A 245 -6.81 6.48 -9.45
N LEU A 246 -5.70 7.16 -9.65
CA LEU A 246 -5.16 8.09 -8.65
C LEU A 246 -5.99 9.38 -8.60
N PRO A 247 -6.24 9.93 -7.42
CA PRO A 247 -6.81 11.25 -7.23
C PRO A 247 -5.99 12.36 -7.88
N ALA A 248 -6.46 13.61 -7.84
CA ALA A 248 -5.67 14.74 -8.29
C ALA A 248 -4.32 14.81 -7.54
N GLU A 249 -3.27 15.25 -8.20
CA GLU A 249 -1.90 15.25 -7.65
C GLU A 249 -1.79 15.97 -6.31
N ASN A 250 -2.44 17.13 -6.20
CA ASN A 250 -2.45 17.90 -4.96
C ASN A 250 -3.11 17.14 -3.80
N ASP A 251 -4.16 16.35 -4.10
CA ASP A 251 -4.85 15.53 -3.11
C ASP A 251 -3.99 14.34 -2.71
N CYS A 252 -3.31 13.69 -3.67
CA CYS A 252 -2.34 12.63 -3.38
C CYS A 252 -1.23 13.13 -2.45
N ILE A 253 -0.63 14.28 -2.76
CA ILE A 253 0.44 14.89 -1.96
C ILE A 253 -0.07 15.23 -0.55
N ARG A 254 -1.29 15.75 -0.45
CA ARG A 254 -1.90 16.09 0.84
C ARG A 254 -2.11 14.85 1.70
N VAL A 255 -2.74 13.81 1.16
CA VAL A 255 -2.99 12.56 1.87
C VAL A 255 -1.68 11.91 2.35
N LEU A 256 -0.62 11.97 1.55
CA LEU A 256 0.66 11.36 1.91
C LEU A 256 1.47 12.17 2.92
N ARG A 257 1.29 13.49 2.98
CA ARG A 257 2.05 14.37 3.89
C ARG A 257 1.34 14.66 5.19
N ASP A 258 0.08 15.02 5.09
CA ASP A 258 -0.75 15.40 6.23
C ASP A 258 -2.23 15.13 5.92
N PRO A 259 -2.66 13.87 6.04
CA PRO A 259 -4.05 13.52 5.75
C PRO A 259 -5.04 14.09 6.77
N PHE A 260 -4.55 14.61 7.89
CA PHE A 260 -5.38 15.12 8.98
C PHE A 260 -5.60 16.63 8.93
N ALA A 261 -4.82 17.34 8.09
CA ALA A 261 -5.01 18.77 7.91
C ALA A 261 -6.28 19.08 7.10
N SER A 262 -7.09 20.01 7.57
CA SER A 262 -8.22 20.54 6.82
C SER A 262 -7.78 21.22 5.53
N ALA A 263 -8.61 21.13 4.46
CA ALA A 263 -8.35 21.75 3.16
C ALA A 263 -8.09 23.27 3.21
N ALA A 264 -8.49 23.94 4.28
CA ALA A 264 -8.18 25.35 4.52
C ALA A 264 -6.69 25.64 4.80
N ALA A 265 -5.88 24.61 5.07
CA ALA A 265 -4.45 24.75 5.28
C ALA A 265 -3.70 24.79 3.95
N ARG A 266 -3.36 25.98 3.51
CA ARG A 266 -2.44 26.42 2.45
C ARG A 266 -2.37 25.54 1.17
N PRO A 267 -2.75 26.07 0.02
CA PRO A 267 -2.50 25.41 -1.27
C PRO A 267 -0.99 25.18 -1.40
N LEU A 268 -0.61 23.91 -1.57
CA LEU A 268 0.74 23.56 -2.00
C LEU A 268 0.96 24.21 -3.37
N LYS A 269 1.85 25.22 -3.43
CA LYS A 269 2.31 25.77 -4.72
C LYS A 269 3.16 24.69 -5.39
N THR A 270 2.52 23.75 -6.07
CA THR A 270 3.21 22.82 -6.96
C THR A 270 3.54 23.54 -8.26
N GLN A 271 4.79 23.85 -8.47
CA GLN A 271 5.27 24.21 -9.79
C GLN A 271 5.21 22.94 -10.66
N ARG A 272 4.18 22.85 -11.52
CA ARG A 272 4.08 21.83 -12.54
C ARG A 272 5.09 22.14 -13.63
N ALA A 273 6.29 21.59 -13.54
CA ALA A 273 7.17 21.51 -14.69
C ALA A 273 7.37 20.04 -15.02
N PRO A 274 7.15 19.60 -16.25
CA PRO A 274 7.57 18.27 -16.64
C PRO A 274 9.08 18.21 -16.48
N VAL A 275 9.51 17.25 -15.72
CA VAL A 275 10.86 17.09 -15.22
C VAL A 275 11.54 16.00 -16.04
N SER A 276 12.64 16.32 -16.66
CA SER A 276 13.55 15.34 -17.27
C SER A 276 14.92 15.46 -16.62
N ASN A 277 15.71 14.38 -16.68
CA ASN A 277 17.09 14.32 -16.20
C ASN A 277 17.24 14.76 -14.74
N LEU A 278 16.98 13.83 -13.83
CA LEU A 278 17.13 14.02 -12.40
C LEU A 278 18.57 13.76 -11.97
N VAL A 279 19.18 14.72 -11.28
CA VAL A 279 20.54 14.61 -10.75
C VAL A 279 20.57 15.02 -9.28
N PHE A 280 21.13 14.19 -8.41
CA PHE A 280 21.37 14.56 -7.02
C PHE A 280 22.59 15.46 -6.90
N SER A 281 22.54 16.46 -6.03
CA SER A 281 23.75 17.18 -5.63
C SER A 281 24.71 16.24 -4.90
N ALA A 282 26.02 16.48 -4.99
CA ALA A 282 27.05 15.70 -4.31
C ALA A 282 26.79 15.54 -2.79
N SER A 283 26.15 16.51 -2.16
CA SER A 283 25.75 16.46 -0.74
C SER A 283 24.40 15.79 -0.49
N SER A 284 23.73 15.25 -1.52
CA SER A 284 22.39 14.68 -1.47
C SER A 284 21.32 15.59 -0.84
N SER A 285 21.61 16.88 -0.69
CA SER A 285 20.71 17.86 -0.07
C SER A 285 19.74 18.50 -1.05
N LYS A 286 19.95 18.29 -2.35
CA LYS A 286 19.11 18.82 -3.43
C LYS A 286 18.99 17.81 -4.56
N LEU A 287 17.82 17.80 -5.17
CA LEU A 287 17.55 17.14 -6.43
C LEU A 287 17.41 18.21 -7.49
N PHE A 288 18.22 18.14 -8.54
CA PHE A 288 18.11 18.99 -9.70
C PHE A 288 17.31 18.30 -10.78
N ALA A 289 16.45 19.06 -11.43
CA ALA A 289 15.60 18.61 -12.50
C ALA A 289 15.63 19.61 -13.66
N ARG A 290 15.73 19.14 -14.89
CA ARG A 290 15.63 19.98 -16.07
C ARG A 290 14.17 20.33 -16.32
N GLY A 291 13.86 21.64 -16.42
CA GLY A 291 12.56 22.15 -16.86
C GLY A 291 12.42 22.20 -18.38
N ARG A 292 11.18 22.21 -18.89
CA ARG A 292 10.92 22.35 -20.34
C ARG A 292 11.49 23.64 -20.94
N ASP A 293 11.58 24.69 -20.14
CA ASP A 293 12.07 26.00 -20.57
C ASP A 293 13.61 26.07 -20.60
N GLY A 294 14.30 24.93 -20.57
CA GLY A 294 15.77 24.87 -20.58
C GLY A 294 16.43 25.26 -19.26
N GLY A 295 15.68 25.64 -18.24
CA GLY A 295 16.19 25.95 -16.90
C GLY A 295 16.34 24.70 -16.02
N VAL A 296 16.94 24.88 -14.84
CA VAL A 296 17.13 23.84 -13.83
C VAL A 296 16.32 24.19 -12.59
N ILE A 297 15.52 23.26 -12.13
CA ILE A 297 14.76 23.37 -10.89
C ILE A 297 15.49 22.58 -9.80
N ALA A 298 15.86 23.24 -8.72
CA ALA A 298 16.48 22.59 -7.55
C ALA A 298 15.43 22.35 -6.46
N TYR A 299 15.14 21.12 -6.19
CA TYR A 299 14.26 20.69 -5.11
C TYR A 299 15.09 20.39 -3.86
N PRO A 300 14.83 21.05 -2.72
CA PRO A 300 15.51 20.70 -1.47
C PRO A 300 15.01 19.34 -0.98
N ILE A 301 15.94 18.48 -0.60
CA ILE A 301 15.63 17.18 0.00
C ILE A 301 15.54 17.37 1.50
N PRO A 302 14.43 17.01 2.14
CA PRO A 302 14.29 17.10 3.60
C PRO A 302 15.25 16.14 4.29
N THR A 303 15.95 16.61 5.32
CA THR A 303 16.91 15.80 6.10
C THR A 303 16.24 14.88 7.10
N SER A 304 14.96 15.09 7.37
CA SER A 304 14.14 14.23 8.23
C SER A 304 12.69 14.19 7.75
N PRO A 305 11.92 13.18 8.12
CA PRO A 305 10.49 13.08 7.75
C PRO A 305 9.64 14.27 8.22
N ARG A 306 10.08 14.94 9.29
CA ARG A 306 9.38 16.11 9.90
C ARG A 306 9.89 17.43 9.33
N ALA A 307 11.02 17.44 8.62
CA ALA A 307 11.54 18.66 8.03
C ALA A 307 10.62 19.12 6.90
N GLY A 308 10.16 20.36 6.98
CA GLY A 308 9.42 20.97 5.89
C GLY A 308 10.27 20.99 4.61
N THR A 309 9.65 20.65 3.47
CA THR A 309 10.30 20.84 2.17
C THR A 309 10.36 22.33 1.88
N GLY A 310 11.57 22.87 1.74
CA GLY A 310 11.74 24.24 1.24
C GLY A 310 11.16 24.37 -0.18
N PHE A 311 10.92 25.61 -0.59
CA PHE A 311 10.43 25.86 -1.96
C PHE A 311 11.50 25.51 -3.01
N PRO A 312 11.11 24.90 -4.13
CA PRO A 312 12.00 24.69 -5.25
C PRO A 312 12.50 26.03 -5.81
N ARG A 313 13.74 26.06 -6.26
CA ARG A 313 14.35 27.25 -6.87
C ARG A 313 14.63 26.98 -8.33
N LEU A 314 14.20 27.90 -9.18
CA LEU A 314 14.48 27.88 -10.61
C LEU A 314 15.81 28.62 -10.87
N TYR A 315 16.67 27.98 -11.62
CA TYR A 315 17.93 28.53 -12.16
C TYR A 315 17.81 28.54 -13.68
N ALA A 316 17.63 29.72 -14.26
CA ALA A 316 17.57 29.89 -15.71
C ALA A 316 18.97 30.23 -16.22
N PRO A 317 19.46 29.65 -17.34
CA PRO A 317 20.69 30.07 -17.96
C PRO A 317 20.60 31.55 -18.37
N ARG A 318 21.68 32.28 -18.22
CA ARG A 318 21.73 33.72 -18.56
C ARG A 318 21.62 33.94 -20.07
N LEU A 319 22.11 33.00 -20.85
CA LEU A 319 21.98 32.99 -22.30
C LEU A 319 21.06 31.85 -22.73
N SER A 320 20.36 32.05 -23.82
CA SER A 320 19.50 31.00 -24.41
C SER A 320 20.40 29.81 -24.81
N GLY A 321 20.07 28.64 -24.29
CA GLY A 321 20.76 27.37 -24.55
C GLY A 321 20.13 26.23 -23.75
N SER A 322 20.44 25.00 -24.10
CA SER A 322 19.99 23.84 -23.33
C SER A 322 21.01 23.50 -22.24
N VAL A 323 20.51 23.32 -20.99
CA VAL A 323 21.38 22.83 -19.91
C VAL A 323 21.58 21.33 -20.11
N ILE A 324 22.82 20.89 -20.22
CA ILE A 324 23.23 19.50 -20.42
C ILE A 324 23.47 18.84 -19.06
N ALA A 325 24.22 19.53 -18.19
CA ALA A 325 24.57 19.02 -16.87
C ALA A 325 24.48 20.14 -15.83
N VAL A 326 24.24 19.73 -14.59
CA VAL A 326 24.14 20.62 -13.45
C VAL A 326 24.78 19.98 -12.24
N ASN A 327 25.49 20.78 -11.46
CA ASN A 327 26.04 20.36 -10.18
C ASN A 327 26.06 21.54 -9.21
N ARG A 328 26.29 21.24 -7.93
CA ARG A 328 26.40 22.24 -6.89
C ARG A 328 27.80 22.28 -6.32
N PHE A 329 28.37 23.48 -6.29
CA PHE A 329 29.63 23.76 -5.62
C PHE A 329 29.41 24.76 -4.49
N GLY A 330 29.57 24.33 -3.26
CA GLY A 330 29.29 25.15 -2.09
C GLY A 330 27.89 25.75 -2.11
N ARG A 331 27.77 27.07 -2.27
CA ARG A 331 26.48 27.80 -2.34
C ARG A 331 26.06 28.15 -3.77
N ALA A 332 26.88 27.86 -4.77
CA ALA A 332 26.58 28.13 -6.18
C ALA A 332 26.06 26.88 -6.89
N VAL A 333 25.24 27.09 -7.90
CA VAL A 333 24.84 26.07 -8.88
C VAL A 333 25.66 26.31 -10.15
N MET A 334 26.34 25.28 -10.61
CA MET A 334 27.07 25.25 -11.86
C MET A 334 26.21 24.56 -12.91
N MET A 335 26.06 25.18 -14.06
CA MET A 335 25.32 24.63 -15.20
C MET A 335 26.25 24.57 -16.42
N LEU A 336 26.25 23.43 -17.08
CA LEU A 336 26.88 23.26 -18.39
C LEU A 336 25.79 23.45 -19.46
N CYS A 337 25.90 24.49 -20.22
CA CYS A 337 24.92 24.87 -21.24
C CYS A 337 25.51 24.63 -22.64
N GLN A 338 24.67 24.14 -23.56
CA GLN A 338 25.02 23.99 -24.98
C GLN A 338 24.22 24.97 -25.81
N ARG A 339 24.94 25.68 -26.70
CA ARG A 339 24.34 26.54 -27.71
C ARG A 339 25.20 26.52 -28.97
N ASP A 340 24.60 26.37 -30.12
CA ASP A 340 25.28 26.48 -31.44
C ASP A 340 26.61 25.71 -31.50
N ASN A 341 26.60 24.43 -31.09
CA ASN A 341 27.78 23.56 -30.98
C ASN A 341 28.87 24.02 -29.99
N ARG A 342 28.60 24.98 -29.12
CA ARG A 342 29.53 25.43 -28.08
C ARG A 342 29.03 25.05 -26.72
N LEU A 343 29.95 24.65 -25.85
CA LEU A 343 29.71 24.39 -24.44
C LEU A 343 30.10 25.62 -23.61
N ARG A 344 29.24 25.94 -22.65
CA ARG A 344 29.46 27.06 -21.74
C ARG A 344 29.17 26.65 -20.32
N VAL A 345 30.06 27.03 -19.39
CA VAL A 345 29.86 26.86 -17.95
C VAL A 345 29.32 28.15 -17.37
N GLU A 346 28.20 28.09 -16.68
CA GLU A 346 27.61 29.22 -15.97
C GLU A 346 27.46 28.91 -14.47
N TYR A 347 27.76 29.92 -13.65
CA TYR A 347 27.56 29.84 -12.21
C TYR A 347 26.47 30.79 -11.76
N GLN A 348 25.54 30.28 -10.92
CA GLN A 348 24.53 31.09 -10.24
C GLN A 348 24.70 30.96 -8.73
N GLY A 349 24.94 32.08 -8.06
CA GLY A 349 25.20 32.17 -6.63
C GLY A 349 26.60 32.65 -6.30
N LYS A 350 26.95 32.65 -5.01
CA LYS A 350 28.32 33.01 -4.56
C LYS A 350 29.25 31.81 -4.70
N SER A 351 30.26 31.91 -5.50
CA SER A 351 31.30 30.88 -5.71
C SER A 351 32.67 31.48 -5.90
N SER A 352 33.68 30.85 -5.34
CA SER A 352 35.09 31.12 -5.61
C SER A 352 35.57 30.65 -7.00
N PHE A 353 34.76 29.82 -7.67
CA PHE A 353 35.06 29.22 -8.97
C PHE A 353 34.53 30.02 -10.17
N ARG A 354 34.15 31.28 -9.97
CA ARG A 354 33.66 32.14 -11.07
C ARG A 354 34.66 32.33 -12.21
N HIS A 355 35.98 32.14 -11.94
CA HIS A 355 37.01 32.20 -12.95
C HIS A 355 36.93 31.07 -14.00
N LEU A 356 36.14 30.00 -13.73
CA LEU A 356 35.84 28.94 -14.67
C LEU A 356 34.58 29.24 -15.52
N GLU A 357 33.92 30.40 -15.33
CA GLU A 357 32.79 30.81 -16.14
C GLU A 357 33.29 31.24 -17.54
N GLY A 358 32.80 30.59 -18.61
CA GLY A 358 33.19 30.90 -19.96
C GLY A 358 32.81 29.82 -20.99
N GLU A 359 33.24 30.03 -22.23
CA GLU A 359 33.12 29.06 -23.31
C GLU A 359 34.41 28.21 -23.38
N TYR A 360 34.28 26.90 -23.35
CA TYR A 360 35.42 26.00 -23.26
C TYR A 360 35.66 25.12 -24.49
N VAL A 361 34.62 24.75 -25.24
CA VAL A 361 34.73 23.80 -26.35
C VAL A 361 33.84 24.21 -27.50
N SER A 362 34.39 24.13 -28.70
CA SER A 362 33.67 24.16 -29.96
C SER A 362 33.46 22.72 -30.38
N LEU A 363 32.20 22.25 -30.40
CA LEU A 363 31.88 20.92 -30.90
C LEU A 363 31.87 20.92 -32.41
N THR A 364 32.69 20.08 -33.05
CA THR A 364 32.59 19.81 -34.48
C THR A 364 31.41 18.86 -34.75
N SER A 365 30.85 18.89 -35.96
CA SER A 365 29.67 18.13 -36.33
C SER A 365 29.79 16.58 -36.23
N GLU A 366 31.02 16.08 -36.07
CA GLU A 366 31.31 14.66 -35.95
C GLU A 366 31.47 14.19 -34.50
N GLU A 367 31.61 15.11 -33.55
CA GLU A 367 31.75 14.81 -32.14
C GLU A 367 30.40 15.06 -31.37
N SER A 368 29.41 14.27 -31.67
CA SER A 368 28.25 14.21 -30.79
C SER A 368 28.61 13.45 -29.52
N PHE A 369 28.90 14.17 -28.44
CA PHE A 369 28.97 13.55 -27.11
C PHE A 369 27.61 13.05 -26.71
N ALA A 370 27.34 11.78 -26.98
CA ALA A 370 26.33 11.03 -26.23
C ALA A 370 26.94 10.79 -24.85
N LEU A 371 26.53 11.60 -23.88
CA LEU A 371 26.86 11.34 -22.48
C LEU A 371 26.15 10.03 -22.08
N PRO A 372 26.90 8.99 -21.65
CA PRO A 372 26.27 7.79 -21.14
C PRO A 372 25.40 8.15 -19.93
N SER A 373 24.23 7.55 -19.85
CA SER A 373 23.33 7.62 -18.70
C SER A 373 23.97 6.87 -17.52
N GLY A 374 24.67 7.56 -16.65
CA GLY A 374 25.27 6.98 -15.46
C GLY A 374 26.61 7.66 -15.12
N GLU A 375 26.70 8.17 -13.92
CA GLU A 375 27.89 8.70 -13.21
C GLU A 375 28.78 9.64 -14.02
N HIS A 376 28.55 10.94 -13.85
CA HIS A 376 29.47 11.97 -14.34
C HIS A 376 30.12 12.67 -13.15
N THR A 377 31.28 12.20 -12.76
CA THR A 377 32.26 12.96 -12.02
C THR A 377 33.08 13.78 -13.04
N LEU A 378 32.87 15.09 -13.09
CA LEU A 378 33.86 16.00 -13.62
C LEU A 378 35.00 16.06 -12.59
N GLN A 379 36.13 15.42 -12.86
CA GLN A 379 37.38 15.63 -12.13
C GLN A 379 37.95 17.02 -12.39
#